data_5b7ae78e78250514c922a1720b9e16be
#
_entry.id   5b7ae78e78250514c922a1720b9e16be
#
_cell.length_a   1.000
_cell.length_b   1.000
_cell.length_c   1.000
_cell.angle_alpha   90.00
_cell.angle_beta   90.00
_cell.angle_gamma   90.00
#
_symmetry.space_group_name_H-M   'P 1'
#
loop_
_entity.id
_entity.type
_entity.pdbx_description
1 polymer ?
#
loop_
_entity_poly.entity_id
_entity_poly.type
_entity_poly.pdbx_seq_one_letter_code
_entity_poly.pdbx_strand_id
1 'polypeptide(L)' 'MSKMLHTCVRVENLEESIRFYEEAFGFKETRRKDFPEHKFTIAYLAFEGDDYELELT' A
#
# COMPACT_ATOMS: atom_id res chain seq x y z
N MET A 1 -9.88 -12.39 18.87
CA MET A 1 -9.95 -12.74 17.52
C MET A 1 -9.03 -11.92 16.63
N SER A 2 -8.35 -12.60 15.82
CA SER A 2 -7.40 -11.97 14.94
C SER A 2 -8.07 -11.63 13.62
N LYS A 3 -7.73 -10.52 13.04
CA LYS A 3 -8.22 -10.15 11.75
C LYS A 3 -7.11 -9.74 10.84
N MET A 4 -7.33 -9.95 9.57
CA MET A 4 -6.42 -9.48 8.56
C MET A 4 -6.64 -8.00 8.37
N LEU A 5 -5.64 -7.21 8.75
CA LEU A 5 -5.75 -5.77 8.66
C LEU A 5 -5.00 -5.20 7.48
N HIS A 6 -4.36 -6.05 6.70
CA HIS A 6 -3.66 -5.58 5.51
C HIS A 6 -3.50 -6.71 4.52
N THR A 7 -3.34 -6.34 3.26
CA THR A 7 -3.06 -7.24 2.16
C THR A 7 -1.80 -6.74 1.46
N CYS A 8 -0.93 -7.64 1.08
CA CYS A 8 0.30 -7.30 0.39
C CYS A 8 0.20 -7.70 -1.07
N VAL A 9 0.44 -6.76 -1.97
CA VAL A 9 0.36 -6.99 -3.41
C VAL A 9 1.67 -6.54 -4.04
N ARG A 10 2.24 -7.39 -4.88
CA ARG A 10 3.45 -7.04 -5.62
C ARG A 10 3.07 -6.34 -6.90
N VAL A 11 3.80 -5.28 -7.23
CA VAL A 11 3.52 -4.49 -8.42
C VAL A 11 4.82 -4.19 -9.15
N GLU A 12 4.72 -3.96 -10.44
CA GLU A 12 5.90 -3.67 -11.24
C GLU A 12 6.29 -2.21 -11.14
N ASN A 13 5.32 -1.33 -11.03
CA ASN A 13 5.57 0.09 -10.95
C ASN A 13 4.80 0.63 -9.74
N LEU A 14 5.54 0.91 -8.68
CA LEU A 14 4.91 1.29 -7.42
C LEU A 14 4.16 2.61 -7.52
N GLU A 15 4.78 3.62 -8.13
CA GLU A 15 4.14 4.92 -8.22
C GLU A 15 2.87 4.88 -9.05
N GLU A 16 2.90 4.16 -10.14
CA GLU A 16 1.74 4.04 -11.00
C GLU A 16 0.62 3.29 -10.30
N SER A 17 0.97 2.26 -9.56
CA SER A 17 -0.02 1.47 -8.82
C SER A 17 -0.64 2.27 -7.70
N ILE A 18 0.15 3.04 -6.98
CA ILE A 18 -0.38 3.92 -5.94
C ILE A 18 -1.41 4.87 -6.53
N ARG A 19 -1.07 5.50 -7.64
CA ARG A 19 -1.99 6.42 -8.30
C ARG A 19 -3.27 5.70 -8.72
N PHE A 20 -3.13 4.50 -9.25
CA PHE A 20 -4.30 3.74 -9.67
C PHE A 20 -5.25 3.49 -8.51
N TYR A 21 -4.71 3.03 -7.38
CA TYR A 21 -5.56 2.73 -6.23
C TYR A 21 -6.15 4.00 -5.63
N GLU A 22 -5.41 5.09 -5.66
CA GLU A 22 -5.93 6.34 -5.15
C GLU A 22 -7.11 6.83 -5.98
N GLU A 23 -6.97 6.76 -7.30
CA GLU A 23 -8.01 7.29 -8.20
C GLU A 23 -9.18 6.35 -8.33
N ALA A 24 -8.92 5.05 -8.40
CA ALA A 24 -9.98 4.11 -8.66
C ALA A 24 -10.79 3.75 -7.41
N PHE A 25 -10.14 3.71 -6.25
CA PHE A 25 -10.77 3.23 -5.03
C PHE A 25 -10.78 4.23 -3.90
N GLY A 26 -10.10 5.35 -4.05
CA GLY A 26 -10.09 6.36 -2.99
C GLY A 26 -9.14 6.04 -1.85
N PHE A 27 -8.19 5.15 -2.07
CA PHE A 27 -7.16 4.91 -1.06
C PHE A 27 -6.24 6.12 -0.93
N LYS A 28 -5.61 6.24 0.23
CA LYS A 28 -4.58 7.24 0.45
C LYS A 28 -3.33 6.57 0.98
N GLU A 29 -2.19 7.02 0.49
CA GLU A 29 -0.92 6.50 0.98
C GLU A 29 -0.68 7.07 2.37
N THR A 30 -0.60 6.17 3.36
CA THR A 30 -0.41 6.58 4.74
C THR A 30 1.05 6.66 5.13
N ARG A 31 1.88 5.80 4.54
CA ARG A 31 3.31 5.81 4.83
C ARG A 31 4.03 4.98 3.79
N ARG A 32 5.34 5.08 3.80
CA ARG A 32 6.17 4.35 2.85
C ARG A 32 7.46 3.95 3.56
N LYS A 33 7.94 2.75 3.26
CA LYS A 33 9.19 2.26 3.80
C LYS A 33 10.09 1.80 2.68
N ASP A 34 11.33 2.27 2.69
CA ASP A 34 12.35 1.84 1.73
C ASP A 34 13.24 0.80 2.36
N PHE A 35 13.57 -0.22 1.59
CA PHE A 35 14.51 -1.24 2.01
C PHE A 35 15.62 -1.32 0.98
N PRO A 36 16.57 -0.38 1.03
CA PRO A 36 17.61 -0.31 0.00
C PRO A 36 18.47 -1.56 -0.07
N GLU A 37 18.66 -2.23 1.05
CA GLU A 37 19.44 -3.47 1.07
C GLU A 37 18.77 -4.56 0.26
N HIS A 38 17.46 -4.53 0.19
CA HIS A 38 16.69 -5.55 -0.54
C HIS A 38 16.14 -4.99 -1.84
N LYS A 39 16.40 -3.72 -2.11
CA LYS A 39 16.04 -3.05 -3.35
C LYS A 39 14.53 -3.06 -3.59
N PHE A 40 13.76 -2.81 -2.55
CA PHE A 40 12.32 -2.65 -2.73
C PHE A 40 11.78 -1.60 -1.77
N THR A 41 10.59 -1.17 -2.05
CA THR A 41 9.88 -0.18 -1.26
C THR A 41 8.47 -0.70 -0.99
N ILE A 42 7.97 -0.48 0.21
CA ILE A 42 6.60 -0.83 0.55
C ILE A 42 5.83 0.45 0.76
N ALA A 43 4.71 0.59 0.07
CA ALA A 43 3.79 1.69 0.28
C ALA A 43 2.53 1.16 0.93
N TYR A 44 2.06 1.88 1.94
CA TYR A 44 0.86 1.49 2.69
C TYR A 44 -0.27 2.44 2.33
N LEU A 45 -1.36 1.87 1.85
CA LEU A 45 -2.53 2.63 1.44
C LEU A 45 -3.71 2.25 2.32
N ALA A 46 -4.57 3.21 2.61
CA ALA A 46 -5.74 2.95 3.43
C ALA A 46 -6.87 3.87 3.04
N PHE A 47 -8.09 3.44 3.31
CA PHE A 47 -9.24 4.33 3.25
C PHE A 47 -9.27 5.19 4.50
N GLU A 48 -9.74 6.39 4.34
CA GLU A 48 -9.89 7.27 5.47
C GLU A 48 -10.90 6.67 6.46
N GLY A 49 -10.49 6.56 7.72
CA GLY A 49 -11.38 6.04 8.74
C GLY A 49 -11.49 4.53 8.80
N ASP A 50 -10.69 3.84 8.00
CA ASP A 50 -10.71 2.39 7.95
C ASP A 50 -9.42 1.84 8.57
N ASP A 51 -9.53 0.67 9.19
CA ASP A 51 -8.36 0.03 9.80
C ASP A 51 -7.59 -0.82 8.80
N TYR A 52 -8.12 -1.02 7.63
CA TYR A 52 -7.52 -1.90 6.64
C TYR A 52 -6.42 -1.16 5.88
N GLU A 53 -5.29 -1.84 5.72
CA GLU A 53 -4.18 -1.29 4.94
C GLU A 53 -3.86 -2.20 3.77
N LEU A 54 -3.58 -1.60 2.63
CA LEU A 54 -3.09 -2.30 1.46
C LEU A 54 -1.61 -2.00 1.31
N GLU A 55 -0.78 -3.04 1.24
CA GLU A 55 0.65 -2.89 1.07
C GLU A 55 1.02 -3.20 -0.38
N LEU A 56 1.70 -2.26 -1.03
CA LEU A 56 2.19 -2.45 -2.39
C LEU A 56 3.71 -2.54 -2.37
N THR A 57 4.26 -3.56 -3.00
CA THR A 57 5.72 -3.72 -3.07
C THR A 57 6.22 -3.87 -4.50
#